data_fdc3e611ecfa850e3ccc748c196d0607
#
_entry.id   fdc3e611ecfa850e3ccc748c196d0607
#
_cell.length_a   1.000
_cell.length_b   1.000
_cell.length_c   1.000
_cell.angle_alpha   90.00
_cell.angle_beta   90.00
_cell.angle_gamma   90.00
#
_symmetry.space_group_name_H-M   'P 1'
#
loop_
_entity.id
_entity.type
_entity.pdbx_description
1 polymer ?
#
loop_
_entity_poly.entity_id
_entity_poly.type
_entity_poly.pdbx_seq_one_letter_code
_entity_poly.pdbx_strand_id
1 'polypeptide(L)'
;SFLFEDSMDLVESIKDKYTLVIVTNGLTVVQEKRIKQSSIAKYFKDIVISENVGVSKPNPGIFEYTLKDMTDISKNEVLMIGDSLSSDIQGGTNFEIDTCWYNPNKVENKTSLKPTYEVCSLKELKNLLLNI
;
A
#
# COMPACT_ATOMS: atom_id res chain seq x y z
N SER A 1 -8.88 3.87 1.27
CA SER A 1 -10.13 4.22 1.93
C SER A 1 -10.51 3.24 3.04
N PHE A 2 -9.60 2.97 3.97
CA PHE A 2 -9.88 2.02 5.05
C PHE A 2 -9.53 2.65 6.38
N LEU A 3 -10.44 3.50 6.90
CA LEU A 3 -10.26 4.08 8.22
C LEU A 3 -11.31 3.50 9.18
N PHE A 4 -11.26 2.16 9.33
CA PHE A 4 -12.07 1.43 10.30
C PHE A 4 -11.20 1.15 11.53
N GLU A 5 -11.84 0.73 12.62
CA GLU A 5 -11.14 0.38 13.86
C GLU A 5 -10.04 -0.66 13.62
N ASP A 6 -10.29 -1.63 12.73
CA ASP A 6 -9.32 -2.68 12.41
C ASP A 6 -8.08 -2.10 11.71
N SER A 7 -8.23 -1.03 10.92
CA SER A 7 -7.10 -0.36 10.29
C SER A 7 -6.22 0.35 11.32
N MET A 8 -6.83 0.93 12.35
CA MET A 8 -6.09 1.56 13.44
C MET A 8 -5.25 0.53 14.19
N ASP A 9 -5.85 -0.61 14.54
CA ASP A 9 -5.13 -1.69 15.22
C ASP A 9 -3.97 -2.21 14.38
N LEU A 10 -4.21 -2.41 13.07
CA LEU A 10 -3.18 -2.84 12.15
C LEU A 10 -2.00 -1.87 12.14
N VAL A 11 -2.28 -0.59 11.91
CA VAL A 11 -1.23 0.44 11.77
C VAL A 11 -0.44 0.59 13.08
N GLU A 12 -1.12 0.62 14.21
CA GLU A 12 -0.46 0.71 15.51
C GLU A 12 0.45 -0.49 15.77
N SER A 13 0.05 -1.67 15.30
CA SER A 13 0.81 -2.90 15.50
C SER A 13 2.09 -2.96 14.70
N ILE A 14 2.16 -2.28 13.55
CA ILE A 14 3.29 -2.39 12.62
C ILE A 14 4.12 -1.12 12.48
N LYS A 15 3.68 -0.01 13.05
CA LYS A 15 4.34 1.30 12.88
C LYS A 15 5.81 1.34 13.29
N ASP A 16 6.19 0.54 14.26
CA ASP A 16 7.56 0.49 14.75
C ASP A 16 8.45 -0.47 13.96
N LYS A 17 7.85 -1.36 13.20
CA LYS A 17 8.57 -2.35 12.38
C LYS A 17 8.77 -1.87 10.94
N TYR A 18 7.86 -1.05 10.43
CA TYR A 18 7.85 -0.61 9.03
C TYR A 18 7.71 0.90 8.90
N THR A 19 8.30 1.44 7.84
CA THR A 19 7.98 2.79 7.36
C THR A 19 6.74 2.68 6.48
N LEU A 20 5.71 3.44 6.80
CA LEU A 20 4.41 3.36 6.14
C LEU A 20 4.20 4.55 5.21
N VAL A 21 3.78 4.29 3.97
CA VAL A 21 3.45 5.31 2.98
C VAL A 21 2.14 4.92 2.29
N ILE A 22 1.27 5.89 2.09
CA ILE A 22 0.07 5.71 1.26
C ILE A 22 0.42 6.12 -0.16
N VAL A 23 0.17 5.23 -1.14
CA VAL A 23 0.35 5.52 -2.56
C VAL A 23 -0.98 5.30 -3.25
N THR A 24 -1.54 6.34 -3.84
CA THR A 24 -2.89 6.29 -4.41
C THR A 24 -2.95 6.98 -5.78
N ASN A 25 -3.80 6.44 -6.68
CA ASN A 25 -4.03 7.03 -7.99
C ASN A 25 -4.96 8.24 -7.93
N GLY A 26 -5.58 8.49 -6.81
CA GLY A 26 -6.39 9.67 -6.64
C GLY A 26 -7.22 9.59 -5.38
N LEU A 27 -7.38 10.75 -4.79
CA LEU A 27 -8.28 10.94 -3.65
C LEU A 27 -9.12 12.16 -3.96
N THR A 28 -10.40 12.11 -3.63
CA THR A 28 -11.20 13.33 -3.63
C THR A 28 -10.65 14.25 -2.53
N VAL A 29 -10.93 15.55 -2.66
CA VAL A 29 -10.53 16.53 -1.62
C VAL A 29 -11.06 16.11 -0.24
N VAL A 30 -12.29 15.57 -0.21
CA VAL A 30 -12.92 15.11 1.03
C VAL A 30 -12.17 13.91 1.62
N GLN A 31 -11.81 12.94 0.78
CA GLN A 31 -11.08 11.74 1.22
C GLN A 31 -9.68 12.09 1.73
N GLU A 32 -8.96 12.95 1.01
CA GLU A 32 -7.63 13.41 1.42
C GLU A 32 -7.69 14.10 2.77
N LYS A 33 -8.64 15.02 2.95
CA LYS A 33 -8.84 15.73 4.20
C LYS A 33 -9.17 14.76 5.34
N ARG A 34 -10.04 13.78 5.08
CA ARG A 34 -10.42 12.79 6.08
C ARG A 34 -9.21 11.96 6.54
N ILE A 35 -8.35 11.53 5.60
CA ILE A 35 -7.14 10.79 5.94
C ILE A 35 -6.20 11.65 6.77
N LYS A 36 -5.94 12.89 6.34
CA LYS A 36 -5.03 13.81 7.04
C LYS A 36 -5.50 14.16 8.45
N GLN A 37 -6.80 14.18 8.68
CA GLN A 37 -7.39 14.47 9.99
C GLN A 37 -7.58 13.24 10.86
N SER A 38 -7.37 12.04 10.31
CA SER A 38 -7.54 10.81 11.08
C SER A 38 -6.38 10.61 12.06
N SER A 39 -6.66 9.84 13.11
CA SER A 39 -5.64 9.54 14.12
C SER A 39 -4.52 8.64 13.61
N ILE A 40 -4.71 7.96 12.47
CA ILE A 40 -3.66 7.11 11.88
C ILE A 40 -2.71 7.87 10.95
N ALA A 41 -3.08 9.08 10.51
CA ALA A 41 -2.27 9.85 9.55
C ALA A 41 -0.85 10.08 10.07
N LYS A 42 -0.68 10.27 11.35
CA LYS A 42 0.62 10.50 11.99
C LYS A 42 1.59 9.32 11.85
N TYR A 43 1.10 8.13 11.55
CA TYR A 43 1.94 6.94 11.41
C TYR A 43 2.49 6.77 10.00
N PHE A 44 1.99 7.55 9.04
CA PHE A 44 2.45 7.49 7.65
C PHE A 44 3.50 8.58 7.41
N LYS A 45 4.64 8.15 6.84
CA LYS A 45 5.70 9.08 6.48
C LYS A 45 5.25 10.07 5.42
N ASP A 46 4.43 9.59 4.46
CA ASP A 46 3.96 10.41 3.35
C ASP A 46 2.67 9.85 2.76
N ILE A 47 1.97 10.71 2.04
CA ILE A 47 0.81 10.34 1.22
C ILE A 47 1.14 10.79 -0.20
N VAL A 48 1.40 9.81 -1.08
CA VAL A 48 1.79 10.05 -2.46
C VAL A 48 0.55 9.91 -3.34
N ILE A 49 0.17 11.01 -3.98
CA ILE A 49 -1.02 11.09 -4.83
C ILE A 49 -0.56 11.27 -6.28
N SER A 50 -1.02 10.40 -7.19
CA SER A 50 -0.57 10.39 -8.57
C SER A 50 -0.73 11.73 -9.29
N GLU A 51 -1.80 12.46 -9.01
CA GLU A 51 -2.04 13.77 -9.63
C GLU A 51 -0.95 14.77 -9.30
N ASN A 52 -0.35 14.67 -8.10
CA ASN A 52 0.71 15.57 -7.66
C ASN A 52 2.09 15.17 -8.20
N VAL A 53 2.25 13.92 -8.63
CA VAL A 53 3.52 13.38 -9.10
C VAL A 53 3.61 13.36 -10.63
N GLY A 54 2.47 13.23 -11.29
CA GLY A 54 2.39 13.17 -12.75
C GLY A 54 2.45 11.76 -13.33
N VAL A 55 2.51 10.73 -12.48
CA VAL A 55 2.44 9.32 -12.90
C VAL A 55 1.53 8.57 -11.94
N SER A 56 0.83 7.56 -12.45
CA SER A 56 -0.10 6.76 -11.67
C SER A 56 0.25 5.27 -11.76
N LYS A 57 -0.15 4.50 -10.74
CA LYS A 57 -0.03 3.04 -10.82
C LYS A 57 -0.85 2.54 -12.04
N PRO A 58 -0.41 1.56 -12.79
CA PRO A 58 0.72 0.65 -12.54
C PRO A 58 2.08 1.11 -13.08
N ASN A 59 2.24 2.38 -13.46
CA ASN A 59 3.52 2.89 -13.90
C ASN A 59 4.53 2.86 -12.74
N PRO A 60 5.71 2.24 -12.92
CA PRO A 60 6.69 2.12 -11.82
C PRO A 60 7.27 3.46 -11.36
N GLY A 61 7.13 4.53 -12.14
CA GLY A 61 7.64 5.85 -11.79
C GLY A 61 7.07 6.41 -10.50
N ILE A 62 5.85 6.03 -10.10
CA ILE A 62 5.28 6.48 -8.83
C ILE A 62 6.03 5.87 -7.65
N PHE A 63 6.53 4.64 -7.78
CA PHE A 63 7.32 3.99 -6.74
C PHE A 63 8.74 4.56 -6.68
N GLU A 64 9.33 4.89 -7.83
CA GLU A 64 10.62 5.58 -7.87
C GLU A 64 10.52 6.91 -7.12
N TYR A 65 9.48 7.68 -7.37
CA TYR A 65 9.21 8.92 -6.67
C TYR A 65 9.07 8.70 -5.17
N THR A 66 8.27 7.70 -4.78
CA THR A 66 7.98 7.39 -3.38
C THR A 66 9.25 7.06 -2.60
N LEU A 67 10.17 6.32 -3.22
CA LEU A 67 11.38 5.83 -2.56
C LEU A 67 12.61 6.71 -2.78
N LYS A 68 12.48 7.83 -3.50
CA LYS A 68 13.63 8.67 -3.88
C LYS A 68 14.49 9.15 -2.72
N ASP A 69 13.88 9.37 -1.56
CA ASP A 69 14.59 9.86 -0.37
C ASP A 69 14.89 8.75 0.64
N MET A 70 14.60 7.49 0.29
CA MET A 70 14.86 6.32 1.13
C MET A 70 16.04 5.53 0.58
N THR A 71 17.22 6.16 0.58
CA THR A 71 18.41 5.66 -0.12
C THR A 71 19.04 4.41 0.51
N ASP A 72 18.69 4.10 1.75
CA ASP A 72 19.20 2.95 2.49
C ASP A 72 18.26 1.72 2.41
N ILE A 73 17.22 1.79 1.59
CA ILE A 73 16.25 0.70 1.41
C ILE A 73 16.41 0.09 0.02
N SER A 74 16.51 -1.24 -0.04
CA SER A 74 16.52 -1.97 -1.31
C SER A 74 15.12 -2.47 -1.67
N LYS A 75 14.90 -2.79 -2.95
CA LYS A 75 13.59 -3.23 -3.44
C LYS A 75 13.05 -4.48 -2.73
N ASN A 76 13.92 -5.38 -2.28
CA ASN A 76 13.50 -6.58 -1.58
C ASN A 76 12.99 -6.30 -0.15
N GLU A 77 13.13 -5.07 0.31
CA GLU A 77 12.61 -4.62 1.61
C GLU A 77 11.29 -3.86 1.49
N VAL A 78 10.74 -3.77 0.29
CA VAL A 78 9.53 -2.98 0.00
C VAL A 78 8.38 -3.91 -0.36
N LEU A 79 7.22 -3.65 0.22
CA LEU A 79 6.00 -4.42 -0.06
C LEU A 79 4.89 -3.47 -0.46
N MET A 80 4.27 -3.72 -1.62
CA MET A 80 3.08 -3.02 -2.06
C MET A 80 1.84 -3.80 -1.63
N ILE A 81 0.99 -3.17 -0.84
CA ILE A 81 -0.27 -3.78 -0.37
C ILE A 81 -1.43 -3.03 -1.02
N GLY A 82 -2.33 -3.75 -1.65
CA GLY A 82 -3.50 -3.13 -2.25
C GLY A 82 -4.55 -4.14 -2.71
N ASP A 83 -5.71 -3.62 -3.07
CA ASP A 83 -6.87 -4.43 -3.47
C ASP A 83 -7.05 -4.53 -4.98
N SER A 84 -6.36 -3.70 -5.76
CA SER A 84 -6.50 -3.68 -7.21
C SER A 84 -5.38 -4.47 -7.88
N LEU A 85 -5.74 -5.54 -8.60
CA LEU A 85 -4.77 -6.30 -9.38
C LEU A 85 -4.17 -5.45 -10.50
N SER A 86 -5.00 -4.65 -11.18
CA SER A 86 -4.55 -3.88 -12.35
C SER A 86 -3.71 -2.66 -12.00
N SER A 87 -3.83 -2.10 -10.81
CA SER A 87 -3.04 -0.94 -10.42
C SER A 87 -2.00 -1.27 -9.36
N ASP A 88 -2.41 -1.80 -8.22
CA ASP A 88 -1.51 -2.04 -7.09
C ASP A 88 -0.57 -3.22 -7.34
N ILE A 89 -1.11 -4.35 -7.69
CA ILE A 89 -0.31 -5.57 -7.88
C ILE A 89 0.49 -5.49 -9.17
N GLN A 90 -0.13 -5.04 -10.25
CA GLN A 90 0.59 -4.81 -11.50
C GLN A 90 1.69 -3.77 -11.32
N GLY A 91 1.41 -2.70 -10.57
CA GLY A 91 2.40 -1.64 -10.31
C GLY A 91 3.60 -2.17 -9.53
N GLY A 92 3.36 -2.90 -8.46
CA GLY A 92 4.44 -3.51 -7.68
C GLY A 92 5.25 -4.50 -8.50
N THR A 93 4.58 -5.30 -9.32
CA THR A 93 5.23 -6.24 -10.23
C THR A 93 6.11 -5.52 -11.25
N ASN A 94 5.59 -4.45 -11.85
CA ASN A 94 6.35 -3.64 -12.82
C ASN A 94 7.59 -2.99 -12.19
N PHE A 95 7.50 -2.61 -10.93
CA PHE A 95 8.62 -2.02 -10.19
C PHE A 95 9.56 -3.08 -9.60
N GLU A 96 9.20 -4.35 -9.71
CA GLU A 96 9.98 -5.49 -9.20
C GLU A 96 10.11 -5.50 -7.68
N ILE A 97 9.01 -5.19 -6.99
CA ILE A 97 8.89 -5.33 -5.53
C ILE A 97 7.86 -6.40 -5.19
N ASP A 98 7.90 -6.89 -3.97
CA ASP A 98 6.92 -7.85 -3.48
C ASP A 98 5.54 -7.19 -3.38
N THR A 99 4.51 -8.00 -3.55
CA THR A 99 3.12 -7.53 -3.51
C THR A 99 2.28 -8.38 -2.59
N CYS A 100 1.30 -7.74 -1.96
CA CYS A 100 0.30 -8.40 -1.14
C CYS A 100 -1.09 -7.97 -1.63
N TRP A 101 -1.84 -8.91 -2.16
CA TRP A 101 -3.19 -8.63 -2.63
C TRP A 101 -4.18 -8.75 -1.48
N TYR A 102 -4.78 -7.61 -1.11
CA TYR A 102 -5.85 -7.57 -0.14
C TYR A 102 -7.17 -7.89 -0.85
N ASN A 103 -7.71 -9.09 -0.60
CA ASN A 103 -8.86 -9.63 -1.33
C ASN A 103 -9.95 -10.09 -0.35
N PRO A 104 -10.64 -9.14 0.31
CA PRO A 104 -11.63 -9.49 1.35
C PRO A 104 -12.85 -10.21 0.80
N ASN A 105 -13.18 -10.02 -0.48
CA ASN A 105 -14.33 -10.65 -1.11
C ASN A 105 -13.99 -12.00 -1.78
N LYS A 106 -12.75 -12.45 -1.65
CA LYS A 106 -12.27 -13.72 -2.22
C LYS A 106 -12.57 -13.85 -3.70
N VAL A 107 -12.30 -12.79 -4.44
CA VAL A 107 -12.49 -12.73 -5.89
C VAL A 107 -11.43 -13.61 -6.56
N GLU A 108 -11.82 -14.32 -7.63
CA GLU A 108 -10.87 -15.11 -8.39
C GLU A 108 -9.89 -14.21 -9.15
N ASN A 109 -8.60 -14.56 -9.12
CA ASN A 109 -7.59 -13.90 -9.93
C ASN A 109 -7.60 -14.50 -11.34
N LYS A 110 -8.18 -13.76 -12.29
CA LYS A 110 -8.27 -14.17 -13.69
C LYS A 110 -7.12 -13.61 -14.54
N THR A 111 -6.10 -13.05 -13.91
CA THR A 111 -4.94 -12.47 -14.58
C THR A 111 -3.74 -13.41 -14.51
N SER A 112 -2.68 -13.07 -15.25
CA SER A 112 -1.39 -13.79 -15.13
C SER A 112 -0.56 -13.31 -13.96
N LEU A 113 -1.02 -12.29 -13.22
CA LEU A 113 -0.29 -11.74 -12.09
C LEU A 113 -0.25 -12.75 -10.94
N LYS A 114 0.91 -12.82 -10.27
CA LYS A 114 1.10 -13.69 -9.12
C LYS A 114 1.55 -12.83 -7.94
N PRO A 115 0.59 -12.35 -7.12
CA PRO A 115 0.95 -11.63 -5.91
C PRO A 115 1.87 -12.48 -5.03
N THR A 116 2.83 -11.86 -4.37
CA THR A 116 3.71 -12.57 -3.45
C THR A 116 2.90 -13.16 -2.29
N TYR A 117 1.93 -12.39 -1.83
CA TYR A 117 1.00 -12.80 -0.77
C TYR A 117 -0.43 -12.43 -1.15
N GLU A 118 -1.39 -13.15 -0.58
CA GLU A 118 -2.81 -12.79 -0.67
C GLU A 118 -3.42 -12.93 0.73
N VAL A 119 -4.16 -11.92 1.15
CA VAL A 119 -4.86 -11.92 2.44
C VAL A 119 -6.30 -11.50 2.24
N CYS A 120 -7.20 -12.00 3.07
CA CYS A 120 -8.64 -11.77 2.95
C CYS A 120 -9.20 -10.91 4.06
N SER A 121 -8.39 -10.50 5.02
CA SER A 121 -8.81 -9.63 6.13
C SER A 121 -7.65 -8.81 6.64
N LEU A 122 -7.97 -7.74 7.36
CA LEU A 122 -6.94 -6.92 8.02
C LEU A 122 -6.23 -7.70 9.12
N LYS A 123 -6.92 -8.64 9.76
CA LYS A 123 -6.31 -9.51 10.77
C LYS A 123 -5.25 -10.43 10.14
N GLU A 124 -5.56 -11.03 8.98
CA GLU A 124 -4.59 -11.83 8.24
C GLU A 124 -3.40 -10.97 7.82
N LEU A 125 -3.65 -9.75 7.34
CA LEU A 125 -2.60 -8.83 6.94
C LEU A 125 -1.69 -8.48 8.12
N LYS A 126 -2.26 -8.19 9.28
CA LYS A 126 -1.50 -7.91 10.50
C LYS A 126 -0.61 -9.10 10.86
N ASN A 127 -1.16 -10.32 10.86
CA ASN A 127 -0.41 -11.52 11.17
C ASN A 127 0.73 -11.74 10.19
N LEU A 128 0.48 -11.53 8.90
CA LEU A 128 1.52 -11.63 7.87
C LEU A 128 2.65 -10.64 8.14
N LEU A 129 2.33 -9.37 8.34
CA LEU A 129 3.33 -8.31 8.50
C LEU A 129 4.15 -8.45 9.78
N LEU A 130 3.57 -9.02 10.83
CA LEU A 130 4.30 -9.28 12.07
C LEU A 130 5.23 -10.49 11.99
N ASN A 131 5.06 -11.36 11.00
CA ASN A 131 5.77 -12.64 10.90
C ASN A 131 6.71 -12.76 9.70
N ILE A 132 6.77 -11.77 8.82
CA ILE A 132 7.70 -11.81 7.68
C ILE A 132 8.96 -10.99 7.90
#